data_bd65ee2a812c42874c28594cd77becb0
#
_entry.id   bd65ee2a812c42874c28594cd77becb0
#
_cell.length_a   1.000
_cell.length_b   1.000
_cell.length_c   1.000
_cell.angle_alpha   90.00
_cell.angle_beta   90.00
_cell.angle_gamma   90.00
#
_symmetry.space_group_name_H-M   'P 1'
#
loop_
_entity.id
_entity.type
_entity.pdbx_description
1 polymer ?
#
loop_
_entity_poly.entity_id
_entity_poly.type
_entity_poly.pdbx_seq_one_letter_code
_entity_poly.pdbx_strand_id
1 'polypeptide(L)'
;MKKRENESYLSEVLSKLTEHKMAMVGLFVITLEIILVVVLPFIMHLNPYDSDYTAFSAAPSGIHILGTDAIGRDIFARLVYGGRTSLLVGLLSTIISCAIGVPLGLIAGYFRGKAEIAIMRVADIFMSFPSIVLILVLVAVIGPSIWSVTIVIGVLGWTQFARLIYANVLSVSEKEYVESARAIGTSNYKIITKYILPNSFAPIL
;
A
#
# COMPACT_ATOMS: atom_id res chain seq x y z
N MET A 1 -27.18 -13.00 -27.34
CA MET A 1 -25.75 -12.94 -27.07
C MET A 1 -25.07 -12.01 -28.07
N LYS A 2 -25.10 -10.70 -27.81
CA LYS A 2 -24.38 -9.72 -28.64
C LYS A 2 -24.12 -8.46 -27.77
N LYS A 3 -22.86 -8.04 -27.68
CA LYS A 3 -22.39 -6.80 -27.10
C LYS A 3 -21.52 -6.92 -25.83
N ARG A 4 -20.35 -7.56 -25.92
CA ARG A 4 -19.27 -7.45 -24.92
C ARG A 4 -17.87 -7.33 -25.53
N GLU A 5 -17.75 -6.82 -26.76
CA GLU A 5 -16.45 -6.82 -27.48
C GLU A 5 -15.66 -5.52 -27.40
N ASN A 6 -16.13 -4.47 -26.72
CA ASN A 6 -15.40 -3.18 -26.63
C ASN A 6 -15.48 -2.52 -25.26
N GLU A 7 -15.69 -3.24 -24.17
CA GLU A 7 -15.53 -2.63 -22.84
C GLU A 7 -14.05 -2.59 -22.51
N SER A 8 -13.54 -1.39 -22.30
CA SER A 8 -12.17 -1.20 -21.76
C SER A 8 -12.03 -1.98 -20.46
N TYR A 9 -10.88 -2.63 -20.24
CA TYR A 9 -10.56 -3.32 -18.99
C TYR A 9 -10.93 -2.49 -17.75
N LEU A 10 -10.75 -1.17 -17.82
CA LEU A 10 -11.13 -0.24 -16.75
C LEU A 10 -12.65 -0.20 -16.51
N SER A 11 -13.48 -0.29 -17.56
CA SER A 11 -14.94 -0.28 -17.38
C SER A 11 -15.44 -1.57 -16.73
N GLU A 12 -14.82 -2.71 -17.05
CA GLU A 12 -15.14 -3.99 -16.40
C GLU A 12 -14.74 -3.99 -14.91
N VAL A 13 -13.55 -3.46 -14.57
CA VAL A 13 -13.09 -3.31 -13.18
C VAL A 13 -14.02 -2.38 -12.41
N LEU A 14 -14.40 -1.24 -12.97
CA LEU A 14 -15.31 -0.29 -12.33
C LEU A 14 -16.71 -0.89 -12.14
N SER A 15 -17.23 -1.62 -13.12
CA SER A 15 -18.52 -2.31 -13.00
C SER A 15 -18.50 -3.33 -11.87
N LYS A 16 -17.46 -4.17 -11.79
CA LYS A 16 -17.32 -5.15 -10.70
C LYS A 16 -17.14 -4.48 -9.33
N LEU A 17 -16.42 -3.35 -9.26
CA LEU A 17 -16.26 -2.59 -8.03
C LEU A 17 -17.60 -2.05 -7.53
N THR A 18 -18.43 -1.49 -8.42
CA THR A 18 -19.76 -0.95 -8.06
C THR A 18 -20.77 -2.02 -7.67
N GLU A 19 -20.62 -3.23 -8.16
CA GLU A 19 -21.43 -4.38 -7.75
C GLU A 19 -21.09 -4.87 -6.33
N HIS A 20 -19.85 -4.61 -5.86
CA HIS A 20 -19.40 -5.08 -4.56
C HIS A 20 -19.64 -4.03 -3.47
N LYS A 21 -20.78 -4.13 -2.76
CA LYS A 21 -21.23 -3.14 -1.75
C LYS A 21 -20.15 -2.81 -0.69
N MET A 22 -19.44 -3.81 -0.18
CA MET A 22 -18.38 -3.59 0.82
C MET A 22 -17.19 -2.82 0.26
N ALA A 23 -16.83 -3.07 -1.01
CA ALA A 23 -15.77 -2.31 -1.68
C ALA A 23 -16.17 -0.85 -1.87
N MET A 24 -17.44 -0.58 -2.21
CA MET A 24 -17.96 0.79 -2.31
C MET A 24 -17.96 1.52 -0.98
N VAL A 25 -18.32 0.83 0.12
CA VAL A 25 -18.23 1.40 1.48
C VAL A 25 -16.77 1.72 1.83
N GLY A 26 -15.85 0.79 1.57
CA GLY A 26 -14.41 1.02 1.80
C GLY A 26 -13.87 2.20 0.99
N LEU A 27 -14.22 2.28 -0.29
CA LEU A 27 -13.83 3.40 -1.16
C LEU A 27 -14.38 4.74 -0.64
N PHE A 28 -15.64 4.76 -0.21
CA PHE A 28 -16.26 5.95 0.37
C PHE A 28 -15.52 6.40 1.63
N VAL A 29 -15.23 5.48 2.56
CA VAL A 29 -14.53 5.80 3.81
C VAL A 29 -13.13 6.36 3.54
N ILE A 30 -12.34 5.70 2.67
CA ILE A 30 -10.99 6.18 2.32
C ILE A 30 -11.06 7.54 1.63
N THR A 31 -11.99 7.72 0.69
CA THR A 31 -12.15 9.00 -0.01
C THR A 31 -12.54 10.11 0.97
N LEU A 32 -13.46 9.83 1.88
CA LEU A 32 -13.86 10.78 2.92
C LEU A 32 -12.67 11.14 3.82
N GLU A 33 -11.91 10.15 4.26
CA GLU A 33 -10.71 10.37 5.08
C GLU A 33 -9.69 11.26 4.37
N ILE A 34 -9.38 10.97 3.10
CA ILE A 34 -8.47 11.79 2.30
C ILE A 34 -8.97 13.23 2.19
N ILE A 35 -10.26 13.41 1.90
CA ILE A 35 -10.87 14.74 1.82
C ILE A 35 -10.73 15.47 3.17
N LEU A 36 -11.07 14.81 4.27
CA LEU A 36 -11.00 15.42 5.60
C LEU A 36 -9.57 15.85 5.95
N VAL A 37 -8.57 14.97 5.79
CA VAL A 37 -7.18 15.30 6.18
C VAL A 37 -6.50 16.29 5.23
N VAL A 38 -6.95 16.39 3.97
CA VAL A 38 -6.40 17.35 3.01
C VAL A 38 -7.10 18.70 3.11
N VAL A 39 -8.43 18.72 3.15
CA VAL A 39 -9.24 19.92 2.98
C VAL A 39 -9.48 20.68 4.29
N LEU A 40 -9.76 19.96 5.40
CA LEU A 40 -10.07 20.62 6.67
C LEU A 40 -8.98 21.54 7.22
N PRO A 41 -7.67 21.23 7.13
CA PRO A 41 -6.64 22.15 7.58
C PRO A 41 -6.70 23.52 6.92
N PHE A 42 -7.09 23.57 5.64
CA PHE A 42 -7.18 24.83 4.88
C PHE A 42 -8.47 25.60 5.21
N ILE A 43 -9.61 24.91 5.33
CA ILE A 43 -10.91 25.57 5.60
C ILE A 43 -10.96 26.09 7.03
N MET A 44 -10.53 25.29 8.00
CA MET A 44 -10.62 25.60 9.41
C MET A 44 -9.36 26.27 9.99
N HIS A 45 -8.35 26.52 9.14
CA HIS A 45 -7.06 27.11 9.56
C HIS A 45 -6.46 26.36 10.76
N LEU A 46 -6.56 25.03 10.75
CA LEU A 46 -6.09 24.19 11.85
C LEU A 46 -4.57 24.27 12.00
N ASN A 47 -4.10 24.42 13.23
CA ASN A 47 -2.68 24.29 13.57
C ASN A 47 -2.50 23.27 14.71
N PRO A 48 -1.82 22.14 14.48
CA PRO A 48 -1.65 21.09 15.49
C PRO A 48 -0.60 21.43 16.56
N TYR A 49 0.12 22.53 16.40
CA TYR A 49 1.22 22.96 17.27
C TYR A 49 0.84 24.12 18.21
N ASP A 50 -0.17 24.88 17.87
CA ASP A 50 -0.64 26.00 18.70
C ASP A 50 -1.21 25.49 20.01
N SER A 51 -0.84 26.15 21.12
CA SER A 51 -1.30 25.84 22.46
C SER A 51 -2.13 26.99 23.01
N ASP A 52 -3.35 26.69 23.41
CA ASP A 52 -4.17 27.63 24.20
C ASP A 52 -3.82 27.45 25.68
N TYR A 53 -3.05 28.39 26.19
CA TYR A 53 -2.61 28.39 27.60
C TYR A 53 -3.73 28.65 28.61
N THR A 54 -4.96 28.92 28.13
CA THR A 54 -6.13 29.10 28.98
C THR A 54 -7.01 27.87 29.04
N ALA A 55 -6.73 26.86 28.17
CA ALA A 55 -7.56 25.67 27.97
C ALA A 55 -6.75 24.37 28.07
N PHE A 56 -6.10 24.10 29.19
CA PHE A 56 -5.39 22.84 29.43
C PHE A 56 -6.37 21.70 29.72
N SER A 57 -6.24 20.57 29.03
CA SER A 57 -7.12 19.40 29.19
C SER A 57 -8.60 19.77 29.17
N ALA A 58 -8.98 20.74 28.35
CA ALA A 58 -10.35 21.21 28.27
C ALA A 58 -11.24 20.19 27.55
N ALA A 59 -12.49 20.08 28.01
CA ALA A 59 -13.52 19.25 27.39
C ALA A 59 -13.89 19.78 25.99
N PRO A 60 -14.50 18.94 25.12
CA PRO A 60 -15.04 19.37 23.84
C PRO A 60 -15.93 20.61 23.94
N SER A 61 -15.73 21.55 23.03
CA SER A 61 -16.42 22.85 23.01
C SER A 61 -16.61 23.34 21.56
N GLY A 62 -17.29 24.49 21.39
CA GLY A 62 -17.47 25.13 20.08
C GLY A 62 -16.14 25.65 19.48
N ILE A 63 -15.14 25.90 20.31
CA ILE A 63 -13.79 26.35 19.88
C ILE A 63 -12.88 25.13 19.65
N HIS A 64 -12.89 24.18 20.57
CA HIS A 64 -12.09 22.96 20.53
C HIS A 64 -13.03 21.75 20.39
N ILE A 65 -13.29 21.31 19.14
CA ILE A 65 -14.30 20.29 18.80
C ILE A 65 -14.09 18.97 19.59
N LEU A 66 -12.85 18.54 19.77
CA LEU A 66 -12.50 17.34 20.57
C LEU A 66 -11.79 17.70 21.89
N GLY A 67 -11.84 18.98 22.29
CA GLY A 67 -11.11 19.46 23.45
C GLY A 67 -9.61 19.64 23.18
N THR A 68 -8.84 19.84 24.27
CA THR A 68 -7.41 20.09 24.22
C THR A 68 -6.63 19.05 25.01
N ASP A 69 -5.34 18.89 24.67
CA ASP A 69 -4.44 18.02 25.42
C ASP A 69 -3.88 18.70 26.68
N ALA A 70 -2.99 17.98 27.40
CA ALA A 70 -2.42 18.46 28.67
C ALA A 70 -1.58 19.76 28.55
N ILE A 71 -1.23 20.18 27.35
CA ILE A 71 -0.50 21.41 27.06
C ILE A 71 -1.29 22.40 26.22
N GLY A 72 -2.63 22.23 26.16
CA GLY A 72 -3.55 23.15 25.51
C GLY A 72 -3.64 23.05 24.00
N ARG A 73 -3.08 22.01 23.35
CA ARG A 73 -3.16 21.85 21.89
C ARG A 73 -4.48 21.23 21.51
N ASP A 74 -5.07 21.68 20.40
CA ASP A 74 -6.33 21.19 19.87
C ASP A 74 -6.22 19.73 19.40
N ILE A 75 -7.00 18.84 20.01
CA ILE A 75 -6.98 17.38 19.69
C ILE A 75 -7.51 17.13 18.29
N PHE A 76 -8.52 17.89 17.82
CA PHE A 76 -9.06 17.71 16.47
C PHE A 76 -8.04 18.10 15.40
N ALA A 77 -7.36 19.23 15.55
CA ALA A 77 -6.29 19.64 14.65
C ALA A 77 -5.19 18.58 14.58
N ARG A 78 -4.77 18.05 15.74
CA ARG A 78 -3.74 17.00 15.83
C ARG A 78 -4.19 15.69 15.19
N LEU A 79 -5.47 15.31 15.34
CA LEU A 79 -6.02 14.12 14.69
C LEU A 79 -5.99 14.23 13.16
N VAL A 80 -6.42 15.36 12.62
CA VAL A 80 -6.43 15.64 11.18
C VAL A 80 -5.01 15.61 10.59
N TYR A 81 -4.06 16.28 11.23
CA TYR A 81 -2.66 16.28 10.78
C TYR A 81 -1.97 14.92 10.98
N GLY A 82 -2.31 14.20 12.06
CA GLY A 82 -1.87 12.82 12.28
C GLY A 82 -2.35 11.87 11.18
N GLY A 83 -3.62 11.98 10.78
CA GLY A 83 -4.20 11.23 9.65
C GLY A 83 -3.45 11.50 8.34
N ARG A 84 -3.15 12.76 8.03
CA ARG A 84 -2.33 13.13 6.86
C ARG A 84 -0.97 12.46 6.86
N THR A 85 -0.29 12.49 8.01
CA THR A 85 1.02 11.84 8.18
C THR A 85 0.92 10.31 8.01
N SER A 86 -0.10 9.68 8.61
CA SER A 86 -0.31 8.24 8.51
C SER A 86 -0.60 7.79 7.08
N LEU A 87 -1.45 8.53 6.34
CA LEU A 87 -1.72 8.26 4.92
C LEU A 87 -0.46 8.38 4.05
N LEU A 88 0.35 9.42 4.29
CA LEU A 88 1.60 9.63 3.56
C LEU A 88 2.59 8.48 3.82
N VAL A 89 2.81 8.11 5.07
CA VAL A 89 3.69 7.00 5.45
C VAL A 89 3.17 5.69 4.85
N GLY A 90 1.87 5.40 4.99
CA GLY A 90 1.25 4.19 4.45
C GLY A 90 1.39 4.08 2.94
N LEU A 91 1.09 5.15 2.20
CA LEU A 91 1.18 5.19 0.74
C LEU A 91 2.63 5.02 0.26
N LEU A 92 3.54 5.82 0.78
CA LEU A 92 4.94 5.79 0.33
C LEU A 92 5.64 4.48 0.69
N SER A 93 5.41 3.93 1.90
CA SER A 93 5.98 2.63 2.26
C SER A 93 5.43 1.50 1.39
N THR A 94 4.15 1.54 1.05
CA THR A 94 3.54 0.58 0.12
C THR A 94 4.16 0.67 -1.28
N ILE A 95 4.35 1.88 -1.80
CA ILE A 95 5.02 2.09 -3.10
C ILE A 95 6.44 1.51 -3.08
N ILE A 96 7.22 1.76 -2.03
CA ILE A 96 8.57 1.21 -1.89
C ILE A 96 8.52 -0.32 -1.84
N SER A 97 7.64 -0.88 -1.02
CA SER A 97 7.47 -2.35 -0.90
C SER A 97 7.09 -2.99 -2.23
N CYS A 98 6.14 -2.40 -2.96
CA CYS A 98 5.73 -2.86 -4.29
C CYS A 98 6.87 -2.75 -5.31
N ALA A 99 7.59 -1.62 -5.31
CA ALA A 99 8.69 -1.39 -6.25
C ALA A 99 9.83 -2.42 -6.12
N ILE A 100 10.03 -2.95 -4.90
CA ILE A 100 11.02 -4.01 -4.64
C ILE A 100 10.40 -5.39 -4.80
N GLY A 101 9.26 -5.63 -4.14
CA GLY A 101 8.64 -6.95 -4.01
C GLY A 101 8.07 -7.49 -5.32
N VAL A 102 7.42 -6.65 -6.11
CA VAL A 102 6.80 -7.07 -7.37
C VAL A 102 7.85 -7.59 -8.38
N PRO A 103 8.93 -6.88 -8.69
CA PRO A 103 9.96 -7.40 -9.58
C PRO A 103 10.62 -8.68 -9.07
N LEU A 104 10.92 -8.75 -7.77
CA LEU A 104 11.53 -9.94 -7.17
C LEU A 104 10.58 -11.14 -7.21
N GLY A 105 9.30 -10.95 -6.91
CA GLY A 105 8.28 -11.99 -7.02
C GLY A 105 8.08 -12.49 -8.45
N LEU A 106 8.07 -11.58 -9.44
CA LEU A 106 8.01 -11.90 -10.87
C LEU A 106 9.22 -12.74 -11.30
N ILE A 107 10.43 -12.33 -10.92
CA ILE A 107 11.66 -13.05 -11.25
C ILE A 107 11.65 -14.45 -10.63
N ALA A 108 11.32 -14.54 -9.35
CA ALA A 108 11.26 -15.82 -8.66
C ALA A 108 10.23 -16.78 -9.27
N GLY A 109 9.02 -16.30 -9.54
CA GLY A 109 7.92 -17.12 -10.07
C GLY A 109 8.09 -17.53 -11.52
N TYR A 110 8.66 -16.65 -12.36
CA TYR A 110 8.83 -16.92 -13.79
C TYR A 110 10.05 -17.76 -14.10
N PHE A 111 11.24 -17.39 -13.58
CA PHE A 111 12.49 -18.10 -13.90
C PHE A 111 12.69 -19.35 -13.07
N ARG A 112 12.02 -19.45 -11.91
CA ARG A 112 12.12 -20.60 -11.01
C ARG A 112 13.57 -20.97 -10.63
N GLY A 113 13.78 -22.15 -10.07
CA GLY A 113 15.09 -22.72 -9.80
C GLY A 113 15.96 -21.87 -8.88
N LYS A 114 17.19 -21.54 -9.29
CA LYS A 114 18.16 -20.81 -8.44
C LYS A 114 17.70 -19.40 -8.05
N ALA A 115 17.04 -18.69 -8.95
CA ALA A 115 16.51 -17.34 -8.69
C ALA A 115 15.39 -17.39 -7.64
N GLU A 116 14.48 -18.33 -7.77
CA GLU A 116 13.41 -18.59 -6.81
C GLU A 116 14.01 -18.91 -5.43
N ILE A 117 14.89 -19.90 -5.35
CA ILE A 117 15.52 -20.31 -4.09
C ILE A 117 16.22 -19.12 -3.43
N ALA A 118 17.02 -18.36 -4.16
CA ALA A 118 17.74 -17.22 -3.59
C ALA A 118 16.79 -16.14 -3.04
N ILE A 119 15.82 -15.71 -3.86
CA ILE A 119 14.90 -14.62 -3.48
C ILE A 119 14.00 -15.06 -2.31
N MET A 120 13.43 -16.26 -2.38
CA MET A 120 12.53 -16.75 -1.32
C MET A 120 13.28 -17.04 -0.03
N ARG A 121 14.53 -17.53 -0.07
CA ARG A 121 15.34 -17.68 1.14
C ARG A 121 15.67 -16.35 1.81
N VAL A 122 16.00 -15.33 1.03
CA VAL A 122 16.17 -13.98 1.60
C VAL A 122 14.88 -13.49 2.23
N ALA A 123 13.73 -13.67 1.56
CA ALA A 123 12.44 -13.32 2.14
C ALA A 123 12.16 -14.09 3.45
N ASP A 124 12.47 -15.40 3.50
CA ASP A 124 12.32 -16.23 4.70
C ASP A 124 13.15 -15.72 5.88
N ILE A 125 14.40 -15.29 5.62
CA ILE A 125 15.27 -14.71 6.64
C ILE A 125 14.63 -13.43 7.23
N PHE A 126 14.17 -12.51 6.38
CA PHE A 126 13.50 -11.30 6.86
C PHE A 126 12.23 -11.60 7.65
N MET A 127 11.44 -12.58 7.23
CA MET A 127 10.19 -12.95 7.88
C MET A 127 10.38 -13.81 9.15
N SER A 128 11.57 -14.33 9.42
CA SER A 128 11.88 -15.04 10.67
C SER A 128 11.97 -14.12 11.88
N PHE A 129 12.13 -12.83 11.66
CA PHE A 129 12.16 -11.83 12.73
C PHE A 129 10.80 -11.12 12.86
N PRO A 130 10.37 -10.80 14.10
CA PRO A 130 9.21 -9.93 14.29
C PRO A 130 9.43 -8.57 13.62
N SER A 131 8.60 -8.23 12.64
CA SER A 131 8.77 -7.01 11.81
C SER A 131 8.87 -5.75 12.65
N ILE A 132 8.07 -5.63 13.72
CA ILE A 132 8.07 -4.47 14.61
C ILE A 132 9.42 -4.28 15.30
N VAL A 133 10.08 -5.39 15.70
CA VAL A 133 11.41 -5.33 16.33
C VAL A 133 12.45 -4.83 15.35
N LEU A 134 12.43 -5.33 14.11
CA LEU A 134 13.34 -4.86 13.06
C LEU A 134 13.13 -3.37 12.76
N ILE A 135 11.86 -2.93 12.65
CA ILE A 135 11.54 -1.52 12.41
C ILE A 135 12.10 -0.64 13.53
N LEU A 136 11.85 -1.00 14.80
CA LEU A 136 12.32 -0.23 15.94
C LEU A 136 13.86 -0.12 15.99
N VAL A 137 14.55 -1.25 15.78
CA VAL A 137 16.02 -1.26 15.79
C VAL A 137 16.58 -0.42 14.64
N LEU A 138 16.08 -0.59 13.42
CA LEU A 138 16.58 0.15 12.26
C LEU A 138 16.31 1.65 12.39
N VAL A 139 15.11 2.05 12.83
CA VAL A 139 14.78 3.46 13.07
C VAL A 139 15.64 4.06 14.20
N ALA A 140 15.94 3.29 15.25
CA ALA A 140 16.83 3.76 16.31
C ALA A 140 18.27 4.00 15.82
N VAL A 141 18.77 3.17 14.90
CA VAL A 141 20.12 3.31 14.32
C VAL A 141 20.19 4.45 13.30
N ILE A 142 19.19 4.58 12.41
CA ILE A 142 19.16 5.60 11.35
C ILE A 142 18.84 6.99 11.93
N GLY A 143 18.09 7.03 13.02
CA GLY A 143 17.55 8.24 13.65
C GLY A 143 16.04 8.35 13.45
N PRO A 144 15.31 8.79 14.49
CA PRO A 144 13.84 8.86 14.47
C PRO A 144 13.36 10.02 13.59
N SER A 145 12.75 9.69 12.47
CA SER A 145 12.07 10.64 11.58
C SER A 145 10.93 9.95 10.82
N ILE A 146 9.97 10.72 10.30
CA ILE A 146 8.90 10.19 9.45
C ILE A 146 9.49 9.47 8.23
N TRP A 147 10.56 10.00 7.65
CA TRP A 147 11.24 9.42 6.49
C TRP A 147 11.95 8.11 6.83
N SER A 148 12.63 8.04 7.97
CA SER A 148 13.26 6.80 8.44
C SER A 148 12.24 5.69 8.63
N VAL A 149 11.12 6.01 9.29
CA VAL A 149 10.01 5.05 9.48
C VAL A 149 9.43 4.61 8.13
N THR A 150 9.15 5.54 7.23
CA THR A 150 8.59 5.25 5.89
C THR A 150 9.49 4.32 5.08
N ILE A 151 10.78 4.64 5.02
CA ILE A 151 11.75 3.86 4.25
C ILE A 151 11.92 2.47 4.87
N VAL A 152 12.06 2.38 6.19
CA VAL A 152 12.26 1.10 6.88
C VAL A 152 11.03 0.20 6.69
N ILE A 153 9.81 0.71 6.89
CA ILE A 153 8.58 -0.06 6.64
C ILE A 153 8.54 -0.51 5.18
N GLY A 154 8.81 0.39 4.24
CA GLY A 154 8.81 0.10 2.82
C GLY A 154 9.83 -0.97 2.43
N VAL A 155 11.07 -0.84 2.92
CA VAL A 155 12.15 -1.78 2.63
C VAL A 155 11.93 -3.15 3.30
N LEU A 156 11.27 -3.22 4.45
CA LEU A 156 10.95 -4.51 5.08
C LEU A 156 9.69 -5.15 4.49
N GLY A 157 8.75 -4.36 3.98
CA GLY A 157 7.46 -4.83 3.46
C GLY A 157 7.54 -5.58 2.12
N TRP A 158 8.66 -5.51 1.38
CA TRP A 158 8.81 -6.14 0.08
C TRP A 158 8.55 -7.65 0.09
N THR A 159 8.85 -8.33 1.19
CA THR A 159 8.75 -9.79 1.30
C THR A 159 7.32 -10.30 1.12
N GLN A 160 6.34 -9.57 1.65
CA GLN A 160 4.92 -9.91 1.51
C GLN A 160 4.47 -9.78 0.06
N PHE A 161 4.83 -8.66 -0.61
CA PHE A 161 4.52 -8.45 -2.02
C PHE A 161 5.23 -9.47 -2.91
N ALA A 162 6.51 -9.77 -2.63
CA ALA A 162 7.26 -10.77 -3.39
C ALA A 162 6.61 -12.14 -3.32
N ARG A 163 6.18 -12.61 -2.14
CA ARG A 163 5.50 -13.89 -1.98
C ARG A 163 4.14 -13.92 -2.65
N LEU A 164 3.36 -12.85 -2.53
CA LEU A 164 2.05 -12.77 -3.16
C LEU A 164 2.16 -12.83 -4.69
N ILE A 165 3.04 -12.01 -5.26
CA ILE A 165 3.32 -12.02 -6.70
C ILE A 165 3.89 -13.36 -7.14
N TYR A 166 4.84 -13.93 -6.42
CA TYR A 166 5.42 -15.24 -6.73
C TYR A 166 4.35 -16.32 -6.85
N ALA A 167 3.42 -16.42 -5.89
CA ALA A 167 2.34 -17.41 -5.93
C ALA A 167 1.41 -17.22 -7.14
N ASN A 168 1.05 -15.97 -7.43
CA ASN A 168 0.21 -15.64 -8.59
C ASN A 168 0.92 -15.94 -9.92
N VAL A 169 2.20 -15.61 -10.02
CA VAL A 169 3.02 -15.86 -11.23
C VAL A 169 3.15 -17.35 -11.49
N LEU A 170 3.32 -18.18 -10.46
CA LEU A 170 3.32 -19.64 -10.63
C LEU A 170 2.03 -20.12 -11.28
N SER A 171 0.89 -19.71 -10.74
CA SER A 171 -0.44 -20.09 -11.27
C SER A 171 -0.67 -19.58 -12.69
N VAL A 172 -0.31 -18.33 -12.99
CA VAL A 172 -0.49 -17.73 -14.32
C VAL A 172 0.47 -18.33 -15.34
N SER A 173 1.69 -18.67 -14.96
CA SER A 173 2.71 -19.24 -15.85
C SER A 173 2.35 -20.62 -16.41
N GLU A 174 1.41 -21.33 -15.77
CA GLU A 174 0.92 -22.65 -16.16
C GLU A 174 -0.34 -22.58 -17.05
N LYS A 175 -0.78 -21.38 -17.41
CA LYS A 175 -1.94 -21.22 -18.30
C LYS A 175 -1.57 -21.49 -19.77
N GLU A 176 -2.49 -22.11 -20.49
CA GLU A 176 -2.32 -22.52 -21.90
C GLU A 176 -1.85 -21.37 -22.83
N TYR A 177 -2.36 -20.15 -22.60
CA TYR A 177 -1.97 -19.00 -23.41
C TYR A 177 -0.52 -18.57 -23.18
N VAL A 178 0.05 -18.83 -21.98
CA VAL A 178 1.48 -18.55 -21.68
C VAL A 178 2.35 -19.62 -22.33
N GLU A 179 1.94 -20.88 -22.26
CA GLU A 179 2.65 -21.99 -22.95
C GLU A 179 2.64 -21.81 -24.46
N SER A 180 1.51 -21.44 -25.02
CA SER A 180 1.39 -21.12 -26.45
C SER A 180 2.32 -19.98 -26.87
N ALA A 181 2.40 -18.91 -26.04
CA ALA A 181 3.31 -17.80 -26.30
C ALA A 181 4.79 -18.22 -26.26
N ARG A 182 5.16 -19.15 -25.38
CA ARG A 182 6.51 -19.75 -25.34
C ARG A 182 6.78 -20.59 -26.58
N ALA A 183 5.82 -21.43 -26.98
CA ALA A 183 5.96 -22.33 -28.12
C ALA A 183 6.21 -21.59 -29.46
N ILE A 184 5.60 -20.40 -29.63
CA ILE A 184 5.84 -19.55 -30.81
C ILE A 184 7.08 -18.66 -30.70
N GLY A 185 7.92 -18.83 -29.64
CA GLY A 185 9.19 -18.11 -29.48
C GLY A 185 9.08 -16.67 -28.97
N THR A 186 7.98 -16.31 -28.29
CA THR A 186 7.84 -14.98 -27.69
C THR A 186 8.92 -14.76 -26.61
N SER A 187 9.59 -13.60 -26.62
CA SER A 187 10.62 -13.27 -25.64
C SER A 187 10.10 -13.25 -24.20
N ASN A 188 10.93 -13.65 -23.24
CA ASN A 188 10.59 -13.67 -21.82
C ASN A 188 10.09 -12.32 -21.31
N TYR A 189 10.72 -11.22 -21.71
CA TYR A 189 10.28 -9.87 -21.37
C TYR A 189 8.83 -9.61 -21.79
N LYS A 190 8.49 -9.97 -23.04
CA LYS A 190 7.14 -9.80 -23.57
C LYS A 190 6.12 -10.72 -22.88
N ILE A 191 6.52 -11.95 -22.52
CA ILE A 191 5.68 -12.87 -21.77
C ILE A 191 5.40 -12.29 -20.37
N ILE A 192 6.43 -11.83 -19.67
CA ILE A 192 6.28 -11.26 -18.33
C ILE A 192 5.39 -10.01 -18.36
N THR A 193 5.70 -9.05 -19.22
CA THR A 193 5.03 -7.74 -19.21
C THR A 193 3.63 -7.76 -19.80
N LYS A 194 3.36 -8.60 -20.80
CA LYS A 194 2.08 -8.62 -21.53
C LYS A 194 1.10 -9.68 -21.03
N TYR A 195 1.59 -10.83 -20.59
CA TYR A 195 0.75 -11.96 -20.22
C TYR A 195 0.73 -12.24 -18.72
N ILE A 196 1.88 -12.19 -18.04
CA ILE A 196 1.97 -12.58 -16.64
C ILE A 196 1.64 -11.40 -15.71
N LEU A 197 2.34 -10.29 -15.86
CA LEU A 197 2.21 -9.14 -14.95
C LEU A 197 0.76 -8.65 -14.83
N PRO A 198 0.01 -8.37 -15.92
CA PRO A 198 -1.36 -7.89 -15.81
C PRO A 198 -2.30 -8.91 -15.13
N ASN A 199 -2.11 -10.20 -15.40
CA ASN A 199 -2.94 -11.27 -14.84
C ASN A 199 -2.55 -11.66 -13.41
N SER A 200 -1.33 -11.32 -12.96
CA SER A 200 -0.86 -11.56 -11.59
C SER A 200 -1.30 -10.45 -10.63
N PHE A 201 -1.69 -9.28 -11.12
CA PHE A 201 -2.22 -8.19 -10.30
C PHE A 201 -3.72 -8.34 -9.99
N ALA A 202 -4.48 -9.03 -10.81
CA ALA A 202 -5.93 -9.18 -10.62
C ALA A 202 -6.34 -9.72 -9.22
N PRO A 203 -5.59 -10.65 -8.59
CA PRO A 203 -5.89 -11.12 -7.24
C PRO A 203 -5.43 -10.17 -6.11
N ILE A 204 -4.71 -9.08 -6.43
CA ILE A 204 -4.15 -8.14 -5.45
C ILE A 204 -5.08 -6.94 -5.27
N LEU A 205 -5.91 -6.66 -6.27
CA LEU A 205 -6.93 -5.62 -6.30
C LEU A 205 -8.27 -6.14 -5.76
#